data_6e5a2d1e8fa7788c29f0fc5a6653f768
#
_entry.id   6e5a2d1e8fa7788c29f0fc5a6653f768
#
_cell.length_a   1.000
_cell.length_b   1.000
_cell.length_c   1.000
_cell.angle_alpha   90.00
_cell.angle_beta   90.00
_cell.angle_gamma   90.00
#
_symmetry.space_group_name_H-M   'P 1'
#
loop_
_entity.id
_entity.type
_entity.pdbx_description
1 polymer ?
#
loop_
_entity_poly.entity_id
_entity_poly.type
_entity_poly.pdbx_seq_one_letter_code
_entity_poly.pdbx_strand_id
1 'polypeptide(L)'
;MKKQRRDDNIGQPLRLHELNVQELTKDFYDQGIRWKNGKIIGEIRDDEGYSQFVGLHDGQRQIVEHPARFKVVACGRRFGKTGVAALIAIAAFFQPNRRIWIVGPEYAHVEKVFQELYHILVNQLKVAGKNVPNSAARKSKGDYYIESPWGSIIEGKSGTNPDSMAGEAVDLVIYDEAGLEPSLGTIWRQMLRPTLGDKSGSAVFISTPRGKNDFYKLFKQGQMGLRQYNNLDQFTESNDFRHWASWSMPTYTNPFIPRSEYEDAKKDAYLHGKQLLFKQEYDADFESVSDAAFPEFKATVFDKENPDVKKPHHVQDYKFNPQYGPWFAACDFNMARPASTIYAQVDKNGDVMIFDELFRAHTTAYMQAEYILEKTKELGCGYREVIGDVSGSFTTAKGMNEFNQFATVLGHEPVGLRQGRETGNHLIHEWLEYPLINKDGQLVKDDEGEVKTYPKLFVASHCVETIHALETGKKKTAKDGTIKQDYSEVPSGHEGLLDAIRYLLVFLFHEKSTTSVQRGIY
;
A
#
# COMPACT_ATOMS: atom_id res chain seq x y z
N MET A 1 -35.58 -9.43 -34.50
CA MET A 1 -34.84 -9.80 -33.28
C MET A 1 -34.01 -8.64 -32.66
N LYS A 2 -33.68 -7.56 -33.36
CA LYS A 2 -32.81 -6.46 -32.84
C LYS A 2 -33.52 -5.40 -31.97
N LYS A 3 -34.84 -5.30 -31.96
CA LYS A 3 -35.61 -4.29 -31.19
C LYS A 3 -35.96 -4.75 -29.76
N GLN A 4 -36.11 -6.03 -29.51
CA GLN A 4 -36.56 -6.57 -28.23
C GLN A 4 -35.44 -6.58 -27.14
N ARG A 5 -34.16 -6.61 -27.55
CA ARG A 5 -33.03 -6.57 -26.58
C ARG A 5 -32.70 -5.20 -26.01
N ARG A 6 -33.32 -4.09 -26.51
CA ARG A 6 -33.03 -2.73 -26.01
C ARG A 6 -33.72 -2.39 -24.70
N ASP A 7 -34.81 -3.05 -24.36
CA ASP A 7 -35.67 -2.64 -23.24
C ASP A 7 -35.50 -3.47 -21.96
N ASP A 8 -34.93 -4.68 -22.06
CA ASP A 8 -34.98 -5.65 -20.96
C ASP A 8 -33.93 -5.39 -19.83
N ASN A 9 -32.94 -4.53 -20.05
CA ASN A 9 -31.85 -4.28 -19.07
C ASN A 9 -31.73 -2.82 -18.60
N ILE A 10 -32.68 -1.95 -18.97
CA ILE A 10 -32.65 -0.56 -18.49
C ILE A 10 -32.95 -0.54 -16.98
N GLY A 11 -31.98 -0.09 -16.18
CA GLY A 11 -32.12 0.04 -14.73
C GLY A 11 -31.74 -1.20 -13.91
N GLN A 12 -31.42 -2.35 -14.54
CA GLN A 12 -30.93 -3.50 -13.80
C GLN A 12 -29.41 -3.38 -13.54
N PRO A 13 -28.95 -3.67 -12.31
CA PRO A 13 -27.52 -3.65 -12.00
C PRO A 13 -26.75 -4.68 -12.81
N LEU A 14 -25.56 -4.31 -13.26
CA LEU A 14 -24.64 -5.22 -13.93
C LEU A 14 -24.01 -6.18 -12.90
N ARG A 15 -24.28 -7.47 -13.03
CA ARG A 15 -23.72 -8.52 -12.18
C ARG A 15 -22.61 -9.24 -12.92
N LEU A 16 -21.36 -9.03 -12.51
CA LEU A 16 -20.16 -9.54 -13.20
C LEU A 16 -20.16 -11.08 -13.32
N HIS A 17 -20.65 -11.80 -12.31
CA HIS A 17 -20.71 -13.26 -12.29
C HIS A 17 -21.78 -13.84 -13.24
N GLU A 18 -22.74 -13.04 -13.68
CA GLU A 18 -23.76 -13.44 -14.67
C GLU A 18 -23.28 -13.19 -16.10
N LEU A 19 -22.13 -12.53 -16.31
CA LEU A 19 -21.55 -12.33 -17.62
C LEU A 19 -20.92 -13.64 -18.12
N ASN A 20 -21.34 -14.09 -19.28
CA ASN A 20 -20.78 -15.30 -19.89
C ASN A 20 -19.43 -15.00 -20.58
N VAL A 21 -18.43 -14.63 -19.77
CA VAL A 21 -17.09 -14.25 -20.26
C VAL A 21 -16.39 -15.44 -20.94
N GLN A 22 -16.62 -16.66 -20.43
CA GLN A 22 -16.00 -17.87 -20.97
C GLN A 22 -16.56 -18.23 -22.36
N GLU A 23 -17.86 -18.14 -22.53
CA GLU A 23 -18.49 -18.38 -23.84
C GLU A 23 -18.08 -17.30 -24.84
N LEU A 24 -18.06 -16.05 -24.42
CA LEU A 24 -17.62 -14.95 -25.27
C LEU A 24 -16.17 -15.15 -25.75
N THR A 25 -15.31 -15.65 -24.88
CA THR A 25 -13.91 -15.96 -25.22
C THR A 25 -13.84 -17.09 -26.26
N LYS A 26 -14.68 -18.12 -26.11
CA LYS A 26 -14.82 -19.23 -27.07
C LYS A 26 -15.32 -18.75 -28.43
N ASP A 27 -16.34 -17.88 -28.44
CA ASP A 27 -16.85 -17.29 -29.68
C ASP A 27 -15.79 -16.49 -30.44
N PHE A 28 -14.93 -15.76 -29.69
CA PHE A 28 -13.83 -15.05 -30.31
C PHE A 28 -12.81 -15.98 -30.94
N TYR A 29 -12.51 -17.09 -30.28
CA TYR A 29 -11.62 -18.10 -30.81
C TYR A 29 -12.19 -18.79 -32.07
N ASP A 30 -13.42 -19.24 -32.03
CA ASP A 30 -14.09 -19.92 -33.13
C ASP A 30 -14.22 -19.05 -34.38
N GLN A 31 -14.29 -17.71 -34.20
CA GLN A 31 -14.27 -16.72 -35.28
C GLN A 31 -12.84 -16.39 -35.78
N GLY A 32 -11.81 -17.04 -35.26
CA GLY A 32 -10.41 -16.77 -35.61
C GLY A 32 -9.88 -15.40 -35.14
N ILE A 33 -10.50 -14.83 -34.12
CA ILE A 33 -10.11 -13.53 -33.55
C ILE A 33 -8.77 -13.66 -32.87
N ARG A 34 -7.84 -12.79 -33.23
CA ARG A 34 -6.46 -12.82 -32.74
C ARG A 34 -6.14 -11.55 -31.98
N TRP A 35 -5.37 -11.71 -30.93
CA TRP A 35 -4.83 -10.58 -30.19
C TRP A 35 -3.58 -10.02 -30.88
N LYS A 36 -3.06 -8.96 -30.31
CA LYS A 36 -1.86 -8.25 -30.77
C LYS A 36 -0.78 -9.21 -31.31
N ASN A 37 -0.18 -8.89 -32.46
CA ASN A 37 0.84 -9.69 -33.15
C ASN A 37 0.37 -11.06 -33.67
N GLY A 38 -0.90 -11.21 -33.97
CA GLY A 38 -1.43 -12.45 -34.53
C GLY A 38 -1.63 -13.60 -33.56
N LYS A 39 -1.50 -13.35 -32.25
CA LYS A 39 -1.76 -14.36 -31.21
C LYS A 39 -3.23 -14.37 -30.80
N ILE A 40 -3.75 -15.52 -30.49
CA ILE A 40 -5.11 -15.74 -30.01
C ILE A 40 -5.13 -15.53 -28.49
N ILE A 41 -6.23 -14.97 -27.96
CA ILE A 41 -6.41 -14.88 -26.51
C ILE A 41 -6.44 -16.28 -25.90
N GLY A 42 -5.69 -16.46 -24.80
CA GLY A 42 -5.64 -17.74 -24.11
C GLY A 42 -5.00 -18.86 -24.93
N GLU A 43 -4.19 -18.52 -25.94
CA GLU A 43 -3.44 -19.52 -26.69
C GLU A 43 -2.31 -20.10 -25.83
N ILE A 44 -2.31 -21.41 -25.67
CA ILE A 44 -1.14 -22.18 -25.19
C ILE A 44 -0.50 -22.87 -26.40
N ARG A 45 0.84 -22.90 -26.40
CA ARG A 45 1.59 -23.80 -27.24
C ARG A 45 1.99 -24.99 -26.39
N ASP A 46 1.59 -26.18 -26.81
CA ASP A 46 2.11 -27.41 -26.24
C ASP A 46 3.59 -27.64 -26.62
N ASP A 47 4.18 -28.69 -26.09
CA ASP A 47 5.57 -29.04 -26.33
C ASP A 47 5.86 -29.33 -27.82
N GLU A 48 4.82 -29.60 -28.63
CA GLU A 48 4.90 -29.82 -30.07
C GLU A 48 4.70 -28.51 -30.87
N GLY A 49 4.43 -27.40 -30.20
CA GLY A 49 4.26 -26.07 -30.81
C GLY A 49 2.84 -25.81 -31.35
N TYR A 50 1.88 -26.66 -31.08
CA TYR A 50 0.47 -26.46 -31.42
C TYR A 50 -0.19 -25.47 -30.47
N SER A 51 -1.02 -24.62 -31.02
CA SER A 51 -1.78 -23.65 -30.25
C SER A 51 -3.09 -24.26 -29.76
N GLN A 52 -3.31 -24.23 -28.45
CA GLN A 52 -4.56 -24.62 -27.82
C GLN A 52 -5.30 -23.40 -27.28
N PHE A 53 -6.59 -23.31 -27.50
CA PHE A 53 -7.45 -22.34 -26.86
C PHE A 53 -7.78 -22.79 -25.43
N VAL A 54 -7.60 -21.91 -24.46
CA VAL A 54 -7.78 -22.25 -23.04
C VAL A 54 -8.83 -21.38 -22.35
N GLY A 55 -9.21 -20.27 -22.95
CA GLY A 55 -10.14 -19.33 -22.32
C GLY A 55 -9.57 -18.69 -21.06
N LEU A 56 -10.42 -18.45 -20.08
CA LEU A 56 -9.99 -18.00 -18.75
C LEU A 56 -9.38 -19.17 -17.99
N HIS A 57 -8.18 -18.98 -17.47
CA HIS A 57 -7.61 -19.96 -16.53
C HIS A 57 -8.30 -19.86 -15.16
N ASP A 58 -8.12 -20.88 -14.31
CA ASP A 58 -8.90 -21.02 -13.06
C ASP A 58 -8.81 -19.82 -12.12
N GLY A 59 -7.64 -19.19 -11.99
CA GLY A 59 -7.49 -17.97 -11.19
C GLY A 59 -8.31 -16.79 -11.73
N GLN A 60 -8.37 -16.62 -13.06
CA GLN A 60 -9.18 -15.58 -13.68
C GLN A 60 -10.67 -15.90 -13.57
N ARG A 61 -11.05 -17.17 -13.77
CA ARG A 61 -12.44 -17.64 -13.64
C ARG A 61 -12.97 -17.41 -12.23
N GLN A 62 -12.20 -17.78 -11.21
CA GLN A 62 -12.56 -17.56 -9.81
C GLN A 62 -12.89 -16.08 -9.51
N ILE A 63 -12.13 -15.14 -10.09
CA ILE A 63 -12.37 -13.71 -9.93
C ILE A 63 -13.66 -13.29 -10.63
N VAL A 64 -13.84 -13.72 -11.89
CA VAL A 64 -14.99 -13.30 -12.71
C VAL A 64 -16.30 -13.85 -12.16
N GLU A 65 -16.34 -15.15 -11.84
CA GLU A 65 -17.54 -15.86 -11.39
C GLU A 65 -17.97 -15.53 -9.96
N HIS A 66 -17.11 -14.92 -9.16
CA HIS A 66 -17.48 -14.57 -7.79
C HIS A 66 -18.56 -13.48 -7.76
N PRO A 67 -19.60 -13.57 -6.91
CA PRO A 67 -20.73 -12.65 -6.89
C PRO A 67 -20.46 -11.27 -6.29
N ALA A 68 -19.28 -11.04 -5.72
CA ALA A 68 -18.95 -9.75 -5.12
C ALA A 68 -19.08 -8.59 -6.11
N ARG A 69 -19.69 -7.51 -5.65
CA ARG A 69 -19.86 -6.26 -6.40
C ARG A 69 -18.52 -5.52 -6.57
N PHE A 70 -17.68 -5.52 -5.53
CA PHE A 70 -16.38 -4.88 -5.53
C PHE A 70 -15.29 -5.94 -5.37
N LYS A 71 -14.37 -5.98 -6.31
CA LYS A 71 -13.32 -6.97 -6.41
C LYS A 71 -11.96 -6.31 -6.36
N VAL A 72 -11.03 -6.86 -5.57
CA VAL A 72 -9.65 -6.36 -5.47
C VAL A 72 -8.70 -7.52 -5.75
N VAL A 73 -7.90 -7.38 -6.80
CA VAL A 73 -7.06 -8.48 -7.29
C VAL A 73 -5.59 -8.05 -7.27
N ALA A 74 -4.86 -8.54 -6.29
CA ALA A 74 -3.42 -8.42 -6.24
C ALA A 74 -2.81 -9.52 -7.11
N CYS A 75 -2.08 -9.13 -8.16
CA CYS A 75 -1.57 -10.10 -9.15
C CYS A 75 -0.06 -9.98 -9.30
N GLY A 76 0.61 -11.12 -9.44
CA GLY A 76 1.96 -11.17 -9.94
C GLY A 76 2.05 -10.74 -11.42
N ARG A 77 3.27 -10.44 -11.88
CA ARG A 77 3.53 -10.16 -13.30
C ARG A 77 3.09 -11.35 -14.15
N ARG A 78 2.60 -11.07 -15.36
CA ARG A 78 2.15 -12.08 -16.33
C ARG A 78 0.98 -12.97 -15.86
N PHE A 79 0.28 -12.59 -14.81
CA PHE A 79 -0.98 -13.26 -14.44
C PHE A 79 -2.06 -13.14 -15.54
N GLY A 80 -1.98 -12.13 -16.39
CA GLY A 80 -2.99 -11.85 -17.43
C GLY A 80 -3.98 -10.77 -17.01
N LYS A 81 -3.58 -9.83 -16.17
CA LYS A 81 -4.39 -8.70 -15.67
C LYS A 81 -5.14 -7.96 -16.79
N THR A 82 -4.39 -7.45 -17.76
CA THR A 82 -4.92 -6.66 -18.88
C THR A 82 -5.95 -7.46 -19.70
N GLY A 83 -5.67 -8.76 -19.91
CA GLY A 83 -6.58 -9.64 -20.65
C GLY A 83 -7.91 -9.84 -19.92
N VAL A 84 -7.88 -10.19 -18.62
CA VAL A 84 -9.13 -10.39 -17.87
C VAL A 84 -9.91 -9.08 -17.72
N ALA A 85 -9.23 -7.95 -17.53
CA ALA A 85 -9.86 -6.62 -17.50
C ALA A 85 -10.58 -6.31 -18.81
N ALA A 86 -9.92 -6.53 -19.94
CA ALA A 86 -10.51 -6.33 -21.26
C ALA A 86 -11.72 -7.26 -21.51
N LEU A 87 -11.63 -8.54 -21.15
CA LEU A 87 -12.74 -9.50 -21.33
C LEU A 87 -13.96 -9.14 -20.48
N ILE A 88 -13.77 -8.72 -19.23
CA ILE A 88 -14.88 -8.25 -18.38
C ILE A 88 -15.53 -7.01 -18.99
N ALA A 89 -14.74 -6.06 -19.48
CA ALA A 89 -15.25 -4.85 -20.13
C ALA A 89 -16.02 -5.17 -21.41
N ILE A 90 -15.51 -6.09 -22.25
CA ILE A 90 -16.16 -6.54 -23.49
C ILE A 90 -17.49 -7.23 -23.18
N ALA A 91 -17.51 -8.14 -22.21
CA ALA A 91 -18.74 -8.84 -21.83
C ALA A 91 -19.82 -7.86 -21.32
N ALA A 92 -19.43 -6.86 -20.53
CA ALA A 92 -20.31 -5.78 -20.11
C ALA A 92 -20.77 -4.91 -21.29
N PHE A 93 -19.88 -4.60 -22.23
CA PHE A 93 -20.16 -3.76 -23.40
C PHE A 93 -21.21 -4.38 -24.34
N PHE A 94 -21.29 -5.70 -24.42
CA PHE A 94 -22.33 -6.40 -25.20
C PHE A 94 -23.73 -6.39 -24.55
N GLN A 95 -23.82 -5.99 -23.27
CA GLN A 95 -25.10 -5.66 -22.65
C GLN A 95 -25.57 -4.27 -23.11
N PRO A 96 -26.87 -4.04 -23.36
CA PRO A 96 -27.34 -2.73 -23.84
C PRO A 96 -27.25 -1.63 -22.77
N ASN A 97 -26.96 -0.42 -23.23
CA ASN A 97 -26.98 0.81 -22.45
C ASN A 97 -26.04 0.80 -21.21
N ARG A 98 -24.90 0.11 -21.28
CA ARG A 98 -23.90 0.07 -20.21
C ARG A 98 -22.86 1.17 -20.36
N ARG A 99 -22.51 1.80 -19.26
CA ARG A 99 -21.38 2.73 -19.16
C ARG A 99 -20.26 2.08 -18.38
N ILE A 100 -19.09 1.97 -19.00
CA ILE A 100 -17.93 1.25 -18.49
C ILE A 100 -16.75 2.21 -18.48
N TRP A 101 -16.10 2.35 -17.35
CA TRP A 101 -14.87 3.10 -17.22
C TRP A 101 -13.65 2.19 -17.06
N ILE A 102 -12.64 2.44 -17.89
CA ILE A 102 -11.28 1.93 -17.70
C ILE A 102 -10.48 3.03 -17.06
N VAL A 103 -10.06 2.84 -15.84
CA VAL A 103 -9.35 3.84 -15.04
C VAL A 103 -7.93 3.36 -14.78
N GLY A 104 -6.98 4.28 -14.77
CA GLY A 104 -5.60 4.04 -14.36
C GLY A 104 -5.01 5.27 -13.68
N PRO A 105 -3.90 5.15 -12.95
CA PRO A 105 -3.23 6.30 -12.34
C PRO A 105 -2.94 7.41 -13.35
N GLU A 106 -2.45 7.01 -14.53
CA GLU A 106 -2.20 7.90 -15.68
C GLU A 106 -2.82 7.30 -16.94
N TYR A 107 -3.05 8.13 -17.96
CA TYR A 107 -3.56 7.66 -19.26
C TYR A 107 -2.67 6.59 -19.94
N ALA A 108 -1.38 6.56 -19.64
CA ALA A 108 -0.48 5.52 -20.15
C ALA A 108 -0.85 4.11 -19.67
N HIS A 109 -1.44 3.98 -18.48
CA HIS A 109 -1.95 2.71 -17.95
C HIS A 109 -3.29 2.34 -18.59
N VAL A 110 -4.20 3.32 -18.72
CA VAL A 110 -5.48 3.17 -19.42
C VAL A 110 -5.26 2.69 -20.86
N GLU A 111 -4.26 3.25 -21.55
CA GLU A 111 -3.95 2.93 -22.94
C GLU A 111 -3.72 1.44 -23.17
N LYS A 112 -3.06 0.74 -22.25
CA LYS A 112 -2.75 -0.68 -22.40
C LYS A 112 -4.02 -1.54 -22.51
N VAL A 113 -4.97 -1.34 -21.61
CA VAL A 113 -6.27 -2.05 -21.63
C VAL A 113 -7.09 -1.58 -22.83
N PHE A 114 -7.09 -0.27 -23.08
CA PHE A 114 -7.89 0.31 -24.17
C PHE A 114 -7.38 -0.13 -25.55
N GLN A 115 -6.09 -0.34 -25.73
CA GLN A 115 -5.55 -0.89 -26.98
C GLN A 115 -6.11 -2.26 -27.30
N GLU A 116 -6.22 -3.15 -26.31
CA GLU A 116 -6.81 -4.48 -26.49
C GLU A 116 -8.29 -4.37 -26.82
N LEU A 117 -9.03 -3.53 -26.07
CA LEU A 117 -10.46 -3.27 -26.33
C LEU A 117 -10.69 -2.72 -27.74
N TYR A 118 -9.90 -1.74 -28.14
CA TYR A 118 -9.99 -1.12 -29.47
C TYR A 118 -9.69 -2.13 -30.57
N HIS A 119 -8.66 -2.94 -30.37
CA HIS A 119 -8.28 -3.97 -31.33
C HIS A 119 -9.43 -4.98 -31.56
N ILE A 120 -10.03 -5.46 -30.48
CA ILE A 120 -11.12 -6.45 -30.56
C ILE A 120 -12.39 -5.79 -31.10
N LEU A 121 -12.89 -4.75 -30.44
CA LEU A 121 -14.21 -4.20 -30.72
C LEU A 121 -14.27 -3.42 -32.04
N VAL A 122 -13.18 -2.72 -32.39
CA VAL A 122 -13.14 -1.87 -33.59
C VAL A 122 -12.51 -2.57 -34.78
N ASN A 123 -11.32 -3.16 -34.60
CA ASN A 123 -10.57 -3.71 -35.75
C ASN A 123 -11.03 -5.11 -36.14
N GLN A 124 -11.38 -5.97 -35.18
CA GLN A 124 -11.79 -7.35 -35.46
C GLN A 124 -13.32 -7.50 -35.61
N LEU A 125 -14.06 -7.17 -34.55
CA LEU A 125 -15.51 -7.34 -34.54
C LEU A 125 -16.27 -6.25 -35.27
N LYS A 126 -15.65 -5.09 -35.51
CA LYS A 126 -16.26 -3.94 -36.18
C LYS A 126 -17.60 -3.51 -35.56
N VAL A 127 -17.73 -3.65 -34.25
CA VAL A 127 -18.95 -3.28 -33.51
C VAL A 127 -18.98 -1.79 -33.15
N ALA A 128 -17.88 -1.09 -33.37
CA ALA A 128 -17.75 0.35 -33.14
C ALA A 128 -16.83 0.98 -34.19
N GLY A 129 -16.99 2.28 -34.46
CA GLY A 129 -16.15 3.05 -35.37
C GLY A 129 -16.88 3.61 -36.58
N LYS A 130 -16.13 4.20 -37.54
CA LYS A 130 -16.67 4.98 -38.65
C LYS A 130 -17.59 4.20 -39.60
N ASN A 131 -17.40 2.89 -39.73
CA ASN A 131 -18.11 2.07 -40.67
C ASN A 131 -19.37 1.39 -40.07
N VAL A 132 -19.67 1.64 -38.80
CA VAL A 132 -20.81 1.06 -38.09
C VAL A 132 -21.80 2.16 -37.75
N PRO A 133 -23.02 2.14 -38.30
CA PRO A 133 -24.03 3.17 -38.03
C PRO A 133 -24.32 3.33 -36.52
N ASN A 134 -24.45 4.57 -36.08
CA ASN A 134 -24.72 4.92 -34.67
C ASN A 134 -23.68 4.41 -33.67
N SER A 135 -22.44 4.25 -34.08
CA SER A 135 -21.31 3.95 -33.19
C SER A 135 -20.19 4.94 -33.37
N ALA A 136 -19.33 5.08 -32.35
CA ALA A 136 -18.16 5.91 -32.37
C ALA A 136 -16.97 5.21 -31.70
N ALA A 137 -15.74 5.48 -32.19
CA ALA A 137 -14.53 5.06 -31.54
C ALA A 137 -13.43 6.11 -31.76
N ARG A 138 -12.79 6.52 -30.68
CA ARG A 138 -11.70 7.48 -30.65
C ARG A 138 -10.54 6.91 -29.84
N LYS A 139 -9.33 7.15 -30.32
CA LYS A 139 -8.09 6.69 -29.70
C LYS A 139 -7.04 7.76 -29.83
N SER A 140 -7.21 8.85 -29.11
CA SER A 140 -6.22 9.87 -28.94
C SER A 140 -5.82 9.99 -27.48
N LYS A 141 -4.68 10.59 -27.19
CA LYS A 141 -4.22 10.81 -25.82
C LYS A 141 -5.29 11.61 -25.05
N GLY A 142 -5.87 11.00 -24.03
CA GLY A 142 -6.93 11.60 -23.22
C GLY A 142 -8.35 11.49 -23.79
N ASP A 143 -8.54 10.82 -24.93
CA ASP A 143 -9.85 10.65 -25.55
C ASP A 143 -10.09 9.18 -25.92
N TYR A 144 -10.00 8.31 -24.90
CA TYR A 144 -10.27 6.90 -25.04
C TYR A 144 -11.77 6.64 -24.94
N TYR A 145 -12.42 6.40 -26.08
CA TYR A 145 -13.88 6.28 -26.17
C TYR A 145 -14.31 5.24 -27.22
N ILE A 146 -15.19 4.34 -26.85
CA ILE A 146 -15.84 3.37 -27.73
C ILE A 146 -17.34 3.34 -27.42
N GLU A 147 -18.19 3.52 -28.43
CA GLU A 147 -19.63 3.46 -28.33
C GLU A 147 -20.20 2.41 -29.29
N SER A 148 -21.14 1.60 -28.81
CA SER A 148 -21.84 0.58 -29.58
C SER A 148 -23.14 1.10 -30.17
N PRO A 149 -23.67 0.41 -31.24
CA PRO A 149 -25.01 0.72 -31.77
C PRO A 149 -26.15 0.47 -30.80
N TRP A 150 -25.93 -0.28 -29.72
CA TRP A 150 -26.93 -0.56 -28.67
C TRP A 150 -26.76 0.31 -27.42
N GLY A 151 -26.01 1.41 -27.53
CA GLY A 151 -25.91 2.46 -26.50
C GLY A 151 -24.92 2.21 -25.37
N SER A 152 -24.11 1.14 -25.44
CA SER A 152 -23.05 0.92 -24.46
C SER A 152 -21.80 1.69 -24.79
N ILE A 153 -21.12 2.22 -23.76
CA ILE A 153 -19.98 3.11 -23.87
C ILE A 153 -18.84 2.58 -22.99
N ILE A 154 -17.62 2.57 -23.53
CA ILE A 154 -16.38 2.41 -22.78
C ILE A 154 -15.61 3.71 -22.85
N GLU A 155 -15.20 4.25 -21.71
CA GLU A 155 -14.41 5.47 -21.60
C GLU A 155 -13.16 5.24 -20.75
N GLY A 156 -12.02 5.84 -21.16
CA GLY A 156 -10.80 5.91 -20.39
C GLY A 156 -10.79 7.12 -19.46
N LYS A 157 -10.47 6.92 -18.19
CA LYS A 157 -10.32 7.95 -17.16
C LYS A 157 -8.95 7.83 -16.48
N SER A 158 -8.43 8.93 -15.94
CA SER A 158 -7.12 8.94 -15.28
C SER A 158 -7.20 9.51 -13.87
N GLY A 159 -6.47 8.89 -12.94
CA GLY A 159 -6.31 9.37 -11.57
C GLY A 159 -5.68 10.76 -11.47
N THR A 160 -4.90 11.19 -12.48
CA THR A 160 -4.37 12.57 -12.55
C THR A 160 -5.45 13.63 -12.78
N ASN A 161 -6.65 13.23 -13.23
CA ASN A 161 -7.80 14.14 -13.41
C ASN A 161 -9.07 13.53 -12.78
N PRO A 162 -9.13 13.42 -11.45
CA PRO A 162 -10.23 12.75 -10.76
C PRO A 162 -11.58 13.46 -10.93
N ASP A 163 -11.58 14.78 -11.15
CA ASP A 163 -12.82 15.57 -11.36
C ASP A 163 -13.59 15.11 -12.61
N SER A 164 -12.89 14.55 -13.62
CA SER A 164 -13.53 13.97 -14.80
C SER A 164 -14.36 12.71 -14.50
N MET A 165 -14.29 12.17 -13.30
CA MET A 165 -15.03 11.01 -12.83
C MET A 165 -16.27 11.37 -11.99
N ALA A 166 -16.61 12.66 -11.88
CA ALA A 166 -17.77 13.10 -11.14
C ALA A 166 -19.02 13.25 -12.05
N GLY A 167 -20.21 13.05 -11.48
CA GLY A 167 -21.49 13.45 -12.09
C GLY A 167 -22.09 12.51 -13.11
N GLU A 168 -21.52 11.31 -13.35
CA GLU A 168 -22.07 10.34 -14.29
C GLU A 168 -22.42 9.02 -13.59
N ALA A 169 -23.56 8.41 -13.96
CA ALA A 169 -23.93 7.09 -13.47
C ALA A 169 -23.20 5.99 -14.27
N VAL A 170 -22.43 5.12 -13.59
CA VAL A 170 -21.56 4.11 -14.19
C VAL A 170 -21.98 2.69 -13.78
N ASP A 171 -21.95 1.75 -14.72
CA ASP A 171 -22.28 0.35 -14.47
C ASP A 171 -21.08 -0.46 -14.04
N LEU A 172 -19.88 -0.13 -14.57
CA LEU A 172 -18.64 -0.85 -14.28
C LEU A 172 -17.43 0.07 -14.29
N VAL A 173 -16.63 0.01 -13.24
CA VAL A 173 -15.31 0.59 -13.18
C VAL A 173 -14.27 -0.53 -13.16
N ILE A 174 -13.29 -0.49 -14.05
CA ILE A 174 -12.09 -1.33 -13.99
C ILE A 174 -10.90 -0.39 -13.75
N TYR A 175 -10.31 -0.46 -12.57
CA TYR A 175 -9.12 0.31 -12.20
C TYR A 175 -7.90 -0.58 -12.39
N ASP A 176 -7.19 -0.38 -13.50
CA ASP A 176 -5.93 -1.09 -13.77
C ASP A 176 -4.75 -0.35 -13.11
N GLU A 177 -3.77 -1.12 -12.65
CA GLU A 177 -2.61 -0.66 -11.88
C GLU A 177 -3.00 0.21 -10.65
N ALA A 178 -4.10 -0.16 -9.99
CA ALA A 178 -4.63 0.56 -8.82
C ALA A 178 -3.61 0.71 -7.67
N GLY A 179 -2.66 -0.22 -7.54
CA GLY A 179 -1.59 -0.15 -6.54
C GLY A 179 -0.57 0.97 -6.78
N LEU A 180 -0.53 1.56 -7.99
CA LEU A 180 0.32 2.70 -8.32
C LEU A 180 -0.36 4.05 -8.05
N GLU A 181 -1.67 4.07 -7.71
CA GLU A 181 -2.42 5.30 -7.47
C GLU A 181 -2.22 5.81 -6.04
N PRO A 182 -1.53 6.94 -5.83
CA PRO A 182 -1.26 7.46 -4.50
C PRO A 182 -2.54 7.92 -3.76
N SER A 183 -3.53 8.37 -4.52
CA SER A 183 -4.79 8.93 -4.01
C SER A 183 -5.97 7.98 -4.14
N LEU A 184 -5.73 6.67 -4.31
CA LEU A 184 -6.77 5.67 -4.60
C LEU A 184 -7.92 5.71 -3.60
N GLY A 185 -7.62 5.84 -2.31
CA GLY A 185 -8.64 5.88 -1.27
C GLY A 185 -9.54 7.11 -1.37
N THR A 186 -9.00 8.24 -1.77
CA THR A 186 -9.76 9.48 -1.99
C THR A 186 -10.60 9.38 -3.26
N ILE A 187 -10.00 8.96 -4.37
CA ILE A 187 -10.70 8.75 -5.64
C ILE A 187 -11.84 7.75 -5.47
N TRP A 188 -11.60 6.65 -4.77
CA TRP A 188 -12.65 5.67 -4.48
C TRP A 188 -13.82 6.29 -3.71
N ARG A 189 -13.55 6.92 -2.58
CA ARG A 189 -14.62 7.41 -1.69
C ARG A 189 -15.38 8.61 -2.25
N GLN A 190 -14.68 9.54 -2.91
CA GLN A 190 -15.27 10.82 -3.33
C GLN A 190 -15.78 10.78 -4.77
N MET A 191 -15.19 9.98 -5.65
CA MET A 191 -15.51 9.97 -7.07
C MET A 191 -16.19 8.66 -7.49
N LEU A 192 -15.49 7.53 -7.44
CA LEU A 192 -15.97 6.28 -8.04
C LEU A 192 -17.14 5.65 -7.27
N ARG A 193 -17.08 5.63 -5.95
CA ARG A 193 -18.15 5.01 -5.15
C ARG A 193 -19.51 5.69 -5.31
N PRO A 194 -19.59 7.04 -5.34
CA PRO A 194 -20.84 7.75 -5.64
C PRO A 194 -21.37 7.45 -7.05
N THR A 195 -20.52 7.48 -8.10
CA THR A 195 -20.94 7.25 -9.49
C THR A 195 -21.52 5.86 -9.73
N LEU A 196 -21.11 4.88 -8.93
CA LEU A 196 -21.65 3.52 -8.94
C LEU A 196 -22.96 3.38 -8.16
N GLY A 197 -23.38 4.41 -7.44
CA GLY A 197 -24.57 4.39 -6.57
C GLY A 197 -25.84 4.18 -7.35
N ASP A 198 -26.11 5.04 -8.31
CA ASP A 198 -27.37 5.14 -9.05
C ASP A 198 -27.75 3.85 -9.82
N LYS A 199 -26.75 3.17 -10.34
CA LYS A 199 -26.93 1.94 -11.11
C LYS A 199 -26.60 0.66 -10.34
N SER A 200 -26.30 0.78 -9.04
CA SER A 200 -25.72 -0.33 -8.27
C SER A 200 -24.51 -0.97 -8.99
N GLY A 201 -23.72 -0.14 -9.68
CA GLY A 201 -22.60 -0.57 -10.52
C GLY A 201 -21.49 -1.25 -9.75
N SER A 202 -20.65 -2.01 -10.44
CA SER A 202 -19.56 -2.82 -9.90
C SER A 202 -18.19 -2.16 -10.11
N ALA A 203 -17.19 -2.54 -9.29
CA ALA A 203 -15.81 -2.13 -9.50
C ALA A 203 -14.84 -3.31 -9.37
N VAL A 204 -13.78 -3.29 -10.20
CA VAL A 204 -12.68 -4.25 -10.16
C VAL A 204 -11.37 -3.46 -10.09
N PHE A 205 -10.63 -3.61 -9.00
CA PHE A 205 -9.32 -3.02 -8.81
C PHE A 205 -8.27 -4.09 -9.05
N ILE A 206 -7.39 -3.90 -10.02
CA ILE A 206 -6.38 -4.88 -10.39
C ILE A 206 -5.00 -4.22 -10.34
N SER A 207 -4.04 -4.84 -9.69
CA SER A 207 -2.67 -4.35 -9.67
C SER A 207 -1.67 -5.41 -9.21
N THR A 208 -0.40 -5.17 -9.50
CA THR A 208 0.70 -5.70 -8.71
C THR A 208 0.76 -4.95 -7.37
N PRO A 209 0.97 -5.62 -6.24
CA PRO A 209 1.13 -4.96 -4.95
C PRO A 209 2.24 -3.89 -4.93
N ARG A 210 2.04 -2.84 -4.13
CA ARG A 210 3.02 -1.75 -3.94
C ARG A 210 3.03 -1.33 -2.47
N GLY A 211 3.45 -2.26 -1.59
CA GLY A 211 3.44 -2.02 -0.16
C GLY A 211 2.04 -1.90 0.44
N LYS A 212 1.94 -1.40 1.68
CA LYS A 212 0.69 -1.30 2.46
C LYS A 212 -0.05 0.03 2.23
N ASN A 213 -0.29 0.38 0.98
CA ASN A 213 -0.98 1.59 0.55
C ASN A 213 -2.53 1.46 0.56
N ASP A 214 -3.25 2.41 -0.06
CA ASP A 214 -4.73 2.34 -0.13
C ASP A 214 -5.25 1.13 -0.89
N PHE A 215 -4.53 0.61 -1.88
CA PHE A 215 -4.87 -0.64 -2.56
C PHE A 215 -4.82 -1.83 -1.58
N TYR A 216 -3.83 -1.87 -0.70
CA TYR A 216 -3.77 -2.86 0.38
C TYR A 216 -4.95 -2.74 1.34
N LYS A 217 -5.38 -1.52 1.70
CA LYS A 217 -6.57 -1.32 2.56
C LYS A 217 -7.83 -1.89 1.92
N LEU A 218 -8.04 -1.64 0.62
CA LEU A 218 -9.14 -2.23 -0.15
C LEU A 218 -9.02 -3.76 -0.24
N PHE A 219 -7.81 -4.28 -0.42
CA PHE A 219 -7.53 -5.71 -0.43
C PHE A 219 -7.90 -6.35 0.92
N LYS A 220 -7.50 -5.76 2.03
CA LYS A 220 -7.88 -6.25 3.38
C LYS A 220 -9.38 -6.24 3.60
N GLN A 221 -10.08 -5.21 3.14
CA GLN A 221 -11.54 -5.16 3.17
C GLN A 221 -12.16 -6.33 2.38
N GLY A 222 -11.62 -6.64 1.21
CA GLY A 222 -12.06 -7.77 0.41
C GLY A 222 -11.77 -9.13 1.05
N GLN A 223 -10.65 -9.28 1.77
CA GLN A 223 -10.32 -10.50 2.52
C GLN A 223 -11.32 -10.75 3.66
N MET A 224 -11.77 -9.71 4.35
CA MET A 224 -12.83 -9.84 5.35
C MET A 224 -14.13 -10.33 4.70
N GLY A 225 -14.50 -9.79 3.54
CA GLY A 225 -15.66 -10.21 2.77
C GLY A 225 -15.59 -11.69 2.34
N LEU A 226 -14.45 -12.16 1.84
CA LEU A 226 -14.25 -13.56 1.44
C LEU A 226 -14.38 -14.55 2.62
N ARG A 227 -13.82 -14.22 3.77
CA ARG A 227 -13.93 -15.07 4.97
C ARG A 227 -15.37 -15.27 5.39
N GLN A 228 -16.19 -14.24 5.26
CA GLN A 228 -17.61 -14.31 5.60
C GLN A 228 -18.39 -15.07 4.53
N TYR A 229 -18.05 -14.93 3.26
CA TYR A 229 -18.68 -15.68 2.16
C TYR A 229 -18.42 -17.20 2.29
N ASN A 230 -17.23 -17.60 2.70
CA ASN A 230 -16.87 -19.02 2.85
C ASN A 230 -17.50 -19.68 4.09
N ASN A 231 -18.03 -18.90 5.04
CA ASN A 231 -18.73 -19.38 6.23
C ASN A 231 -20.26 -19.30 6.05
N LEU A 232 -20.76 -19.86 4.96
CA LEU A 232 -22.13 -19.68 4.43
C LEU A 232 -23.29 -20.04 5.33
N ASP A 233 -23.10 -20.81 6.40
CA ASP A 233 -24.19 -21.26 7.29
C ASP A 233 -24.79 -20.14 8.18
N GLN A 234 -24.26 -18.91 8.10
CA GLN A 234 -24.64 -17.79 8.96
C GLN A 234 -25.09 -16.52 8.22
N PHE A 235 -25.28 -16.55 6.89
CA PHE A 235 -25.61 -15.34 6.13
C PHE A 235 -27.11 -15.00 6.15
N THR A 236 -27.43 -13.90 6.82
CA THR A 236 -28.68 -13.16 6.61
C THR A 236 -28.50 -12.10 5.53
N GLU A 237 -29.56 -11.76 4.77
CA GLU A 237 -29.54 -10.82 3.63
C GLU A 237 -29.04 -9.39 3.96
N SER A 238 -28.90 -9.06 5.23
CA SER A 238 -28.53 -7.72 5.73
C SER A 238 -27.04 -7.45 5.87
N ASN A 239 -26.14 -8.41 5.58
CA ASN A 239 -24.70 -8.23 5.83
C ASN A 239 -23.99 -7.56 4.64
N ASP A 240 -23.53 -6.34 4.89
CA ASP A 240 -22.85 -5.42 3.94
C ASP A 240 -21.58 -5.99 3.28
N PHE A 241 -21.06 -7.10 3.80
CA PHE A 241 -19.82 -7.75 3.37
C PHE A 241 -19.89 -8.59 2.09
N ARG A 242 -21.10 -8.91 1.59
CA ARG A 242 -21.28 -9.55 0.29
C ARG A 242 -20.78 -8.69 -0.88
N HIS A 243 -20.53 -7.41 -0.63
CA HIS A 243 -20.13 -6.47 -1.66
C HIS A 243 -18.65 -6.51 -1.99
N TRP A 244 -17.79 -7.07 -1.14
CA TRP A 244 -16.34 -7.07 -1.31
C TRP A 244 -15.74 -8.46 -1.34
N ALA A 245 -14.76 -8.67 -2.23
CA ALA A 245 -13.90 -9.83 -2.24
C ALA A 245 -12.52 -9.47 -2.79
N SER A 246 -11.46 -10.15 -2.34
CA SER A 246 -10.12 -9.94 -2.85
C SER A 246 -9.31 -11.22 -2.95
N TRP A 247 -8.41 -11.25 -3.92
CA TRP A 247 -7.55 -12.40 -4.22
C TRP A 247 -6.10 -11.96 -4.36
N SER A 248 -5.20 -12.80 -3.85
CA SER A 248 -3.78 -12.76 -4.20
C SER A 248 -3.53 -13.83 -5.25
N MET A 249 -3.06 -13.42 -6.43
CA MET A 249 -2.87 -14.25 -7.62
C MET A 249 -1.40 -14.20 -8.06
N PRO A 250 -0.52 -15.03 -7.47
CA PRO A 250 0.87 -15.15 -7.89
C PRO A 250 1.02 -15.53 -9.36
N THR A 251 2.16 -15.21 -9.96
CA THR A 251 2.49 -15.54 -11.36
C THR A 251 2.32 -17.02 -11.68
N TYR A 252 2.71 -17.89 -10.76
CA TYR A 252 2.62 -19.35 -10.96
C TYR A 252 1.18 -19.90 -10.99
N THR A 253 0.18 -19.09 -10.65
CA THR A 253 -1.23 -19.46 -10.80
C THR A 253 -1.72 -19.36 -12.24
N ASN A 254 -0.94 -18.73 -13.13
CA ASN A 254 -1.20 -18.72 -14.55
C ASN A 254 -0.54 -19.96 -15.20
N PRO A 255 -1.33 -20.93 -15.69
CA PRO A 255 -0.80 -22.17 -16.27
C PRO A 255 -0.07 -21.96 -17.61
N PHE A 256 -0.21 -20.77 -18.22
CA PHE A 256 0.43 -20.42 -19.50
C PHE A 256 1.86 -19.90 -19.34
N ILE A 257 2.34 -19.74 -18.10
CA ILE A 257 3.71 -19.37 -17.81
C ILE A 257 4.46 -20.64 -17.42
N PRO A 258 5.51 -21.03 -18.15
CA PRO A 258 6.34 -22.17 -17.76
C PRO A 258 6.87 -22.01 -16.33
N ARG A 259 6.79 -23.05 -15.55
CA ARG A 259 7.27 -23.04 -14.17
C ARG A 259 8.77 -22.70 -14.10
N SER A 260 9.54 -23.12 -15.11
CA SER A 260 10.97 -22.80 -15.25
C SER A 260 11.22 -21.29 -15.27
N GLU A 261 10.43 -20.51 -16.02
CA GLU A 261 10.56 -19.05 -16.09
C GLU A 261 10.37 -18.39 -14.71
N TYR A 262 9.41 -18.88 -13.94
CA TYR A 262 9.19 -18.40 -12.58
C TYR A 262 10.37 -18.75 -11.65
N GLU A 263 10.86 -20.00 -11.70
CA GLU A 263 11.98 -20.44 -10.88
C GLU A 263 13.30 -19.75 -11.27
N ASP A 264 13.53 -19.50 -12.53
CA ASP A 264 14.72 -18.80 -13.01
C ASP A 264 14.70 -17.31 -12.59
N ALA A 265 13.55 -16.65 -12.70
CA ALA A 265 13.37 -15.29 -12.18
C ALA A 265 13.58 -15.21 -10.65
N LYS A 266 13.13 -16.26 -9.93
CA LYS A 266 13.35 -16.38 -8.49
C LYS A 266 14.83 -16.51 -8.15
N LYS A 267 15.56 -17.42 -8.81
CA LYS A 267 17.01 -17.61 -8.61
C LYS A 267 17.79 -16.33 -8.89
N ASP A 268 17.47 -15.64 -9.99
CA ASP A 268 18.12 -14.37 -10.35
C ASP A 268 17.88 -13.30 -9.27
N ALA A 269 16.64 -13.16 -8.80
CA ALA A 269 16.32 -12.22 -7.74
C ALA A 269 17.05 -12.51 -6.43
N TYR A 270 17.17 -13.80 -6.06
CA TYR A 270 17.88 -14.21 -4.85
C TYR A 270 19.39 -13.99 -4.95
N LEU A 271 20.00 -14.27 -6.11
CA LEU A 271 21.41 -13.99 -6.37
C LEU A 271 21.77 -12.50 -6.25
N HIS A 272 20.82 -11.61 -6.58
CA HIS A 272 21.04 -10.16 -6.57
C HIS A 272 20.46 -9.45 -5.34
N GLY A 273 20.07 -10.18 -4.28
CA GLY A 273 19.48 -9.58 -3.07
C GLY A 273 18.13 -8.90 -3.27
N LYS A 274 17.36 -9.31 -4.31
CA LYS A 274 16.06 -8.72 -4.68
C LYS A 274 14.88 -9.61 -4.32
N GLN A 275 15.01 -10.44 -3.28
CA GLN A 275 13.98 -11.41 -2.88
C GLN A 275 12.61 -10.76 -2.63
N LEU A 276 12.61 -9.60 -1.98
CA LEU A 276 11.37 -8.88 -1.64
C LEU A 276 10.71 -8.27 -2.87
N LEU A 277 11.51 -7.76 -3.82
CA LEU A 277 11.00 -7.32 -5.11
C LEU A 277 10.39 -8.50 -5.87
N PHE A 278 11.00 -9.67 -5.83
CA PHE A 278 10.46 -10.89 -6.44
C PHE A 278 9.12 -11.26 -5.81
N LYS A 279 9.03 -11.32 -4.48
CA LYS A 279 7.77 -11.59 -3.77
C LYS A 279 6.66 -10.61 -4.17
N GLN A 280 6.96 -9.32 -4.23
CA GLN A 280 6.01 -8.31 -4.68
C GLN A 280 5.56 -8.52 -6.12
N GLU A 281 6.51 -8.67 -7.04
CA GLU A 281 6.25 -8.67 -8.48
C GLU A 281 5.74 -10.02 -9.01
N TYR A 282 6.12 -11.13 -8.38
CA TYR A 282 5.76 -12.49 -8.84
C TYR A 282 4.83 -13.22 -7.88
N ASP A 283 5.00 -13.08 -6.57
CA ASP A 283 4.16 -13.77 -5.59
C ASP A 283 2.91 -12.98 -5.18
N ALA A 284 2.73 -11.78 -5.74
CA ALA A 284 1.65 -10.87 -5.40
C ALA A 284 1.59 -10.54 -3.90
N ASP A 285 2.75 -10.47 -3.26
CA ASP A 285 2.89 -10.18 -1.85
C ASP A 285 2.91 -8.67 -1.59
N PHE A 286 2.19 -8.23 -0.57
CA PHE A 286 2.21 -6.84 -0.11
C PHE A 286 3.38 -6.52 0.82
N GLU A 287 4.10 -7.52 1.28
CA GLU A 287 5.31 -7.34 2.08
C GLU A 287 6.49 -6.91 1.21
N SER A 288 6.33 -5.84 0.45
CA SER A 288 7.45 -5.29 -0.29
C SER A 288 8.21 -4.31 0.59
N VAL A 289 9.47 -4.57 0.73
CA VAL A 289 10.41 -3.82 1.55
C VAL A 289 11.25 -2.86 0.71
N SER A 290 11.07 -2.82 -0.60
CA SER A 290 11.96 -2.02 -1.44
C SER A 290 11.96 -0.54 -1.11
N ASP A 291 10.90 -0.03 -0.50
CA ASP A 291 10.76 1.37 -0.09
C ASP A 291 10.42 1.59 1.39
N ALA A 292 10.16 0.53 2.17
CA ALA A 292 9.97 0.69 3.61
C ALA A 292 11.25 1.21 4.27
N ALA A 293 11.11 2.24 5.10
CA ALA A 293 12.24 2.78 5.85
C ALA A 293 12.72 1.78 6.91
N PHE A 294 11.80 1.14 7.60
CA PHE A 294 12.09 0.23 8.71
C PHE A 294 11.37 -1.13 8.53
N PRO A 295 11.88 -1.99 7.63
CA PRO A 295 11.26 -3.29 7.35
C PRO A 295 11.31 -4.26 8.54
N GLU A 296 12.22 -4.03 9.45
CA GLU A 296 12.41 -4.82 10.66
C GLU A 296 11.27 -4.59 11.66
N PHE A 297 10.59 -3.43 11.60
CA PHE A 297 9.50 -3.11 12.53
C PHE A 297 8.30 -4.04 12.33
N LYS A 298 7.96 -4.79 13.35
CA LYS A 298 6.82 -5.72 13.39
C LYS A 298 6.02 -5.50 14.67
N ALA A 299 4.79 -5.03 14.55
CA ALA A 299 3.95 -4.85 15.72
C ALA A 299 3.75 -6.18 16.47
N THR A 300 3.53 -7.27 15.73
CA THR A 300 3.37 -8.63 16.26
C THR A 300 4.09 -9.65 15.38
N VAL A 301 4.49 -10.77 15.95
CA VAL A 301 5.03 -11.94 15.23
C VAL A 301 4.21 -13.18 15.54
N PHE A 302 4.23 -14.18 14.66
CA PHE A 302 3.61 -15.46 14.93
C PHE A 302 4.40 -16.22 15.99
N ASP A 303 3.68 -16.89 16.89
CA ASP A 303 4.30 -17.77 17.88
C ASP A 303 4.95 -18.97 17.16
N LYS A 304 6.22 -19.26 17.47
CA LYS A 304 6.93 -20.39 16.88
C LYS A 304 6.35 -21.74 17.31
N GLU A 305 5.79 -21.82 18.53
CA GLU A 305 5.21 -23.04 19.09
C GLU A 305 3.74 -23.22 18.71
N ASN A 306 3.06 -22.11 18.38
CA ASN A 306 1.67 -22.12 17.94
C ASN A 306 1.45 -21.11 16.80
N PRO A 307 1.64 -21.54 15.52
CA PRO A 307 1.64 -20.64 14.36
C PRO A 307 0.33 -19.87 14.12
N ASP A 308 -0.76 -20.24 14.76
CA ASP A 308 -2.04 -19.54 14.69
C ASP A 308 -2.14 -18.38 15.70
N VAL A 309 -1.21 -18.28 16.63
CA VAL A 309 -1.18 -17.25 17.67
C VAL A 309 -0.17 -16.17 17.34
N LYS A 310 -0.60 -14.91 17.38
CA LYS A 310 0.29 -13.75 17.26
C LYS A 310 0.67 -13.25 18.66
N LYS A 311 1.96 -13.06 18.89
CA LYS A 311 2.51 -12.44 20.09
C LYS A 311 2.94 -11.01 19.82
N PRO A 312 2.83 -10.09 20.80
CA PRO A 312 3.45 -8.76 20.72
C PRO A 312 4.94 -8.88 20.41
N HIS A 313 5.47 -7.97 19.58
CA HIS A 313 6.88 -7.90 19.27
C HIS A 313 7.43 -6.51 19.58
N HIS A 314 7.46 -5.57 18.63
CA HIS A 314 7.87 -4.19 18.91
C HIS A 314 6.76 -3.37 19.59
N VAL A 315 5.49 -3.74 19.43
CA VAL A 315 4.36 -3.06 20.07
C VAL A 315 3.90 -3.86 21.28
N GLN A 316 3.89 -3.22 22.44
CA GLN A 316 3.55 -3.84 23.71
C GLN A 316 2.54 -2.99 24.50
N ASP A 317 1.81 -3.60 25.41
CA ASP A 317 0.98 -2.88 26.37
C ASP A 317 1.88 -2.36 27.51
N TYR A 318 2.54 -1.25 27.24
CA TYR A 318 3.52 -0.63 28.14
C TYR A 318 2.98 0.68 28.71
N LYS A 319 3.26 0.89 30.01
CA LYS A 319 2.99 2.14 30.73
C LYS A 319 4.26 2.61 31.41
N PHE A 320 4.34 3.92 31.68
CA PHE A 320 5.43 4.50 32.45
C PHE A 320 5.69 3.72 33.74
N ASN A 321 6.96 3.36 33.98
CA ASN A 321 7.38 2.64 35.17
C ASN A 321 8.40 3.48 35.98
N PRO A 322 8.03 4.01 37.17
CA PRO A 322 8.93 4.80 37.98
C PRO A 322 10.24 4.09 38.39
N GLN A 323 10.25 2.75 38.37
CA GLN A 323 11.45 1.96 38.71
C GLN A 323 12.58 2.05 37.68
N TYR A 324 12.25 2.46 36.44
CA TYR A 324 13.26 2.68 35.39
C TYR A 324 13.88 4.09 35.43
N GLY A 325 13.52 4.90 36.43
CA GLY A 325 14.02 6.24 36.61
C GLY A 325 13.35 7.28 35.72
N PRO A 326 13.96 8.48 35.58
CA PRO A 326 13.40 9.57 34.81
C PRO A 326 13.35 9.25 33.34
N TRP A 327 12.40 9.86 32.65
CA TRP A 327 12.10 9.68 31.23
C TRP A 327 12.77 10.75 30.37
N PHE A 328 12.73 10.58 29.07
CA PHE A 328 13.23 11.49 28.05
C PHE A 328 12.07 12.00 27.19
N ALA A 329 12.16 13.26 26.75
CA ALA A 329 11.32 13.79 25.68
C ALA A 329 12.19 14.07 24.46
N ALA A 330 11.84 13.55 23.31
CA ALA A 330 12.51 13.90 22.06
C ALA A 330 11.50 14.55 21.10
N CYS A 331 11.87 15.70 20.53
CA CYS A 331 10.97 16.60 19.83
C CYS A 331 11.48 16.92 18.42
N ASP A 332 10.54 16.98 17.46
CA ASP A 332 10.71 17.70 16.21
C ASP A 332 9.91 19.01 16.25
N PHE A 333 10.58 20.13 15.98
CA PHE A 333 10.04 21.49 16.15
C PHE A 333 9.40 22.05 14.87
N ASN A 334 9.19 21.26 13.86
CA ASN A 334 8.75 21.74 12.55
C ASN A 334 7.33 22.30 12.58
N MET A 335 7.18 23.63 12.47
CA MET A 335 5.87 24.32 12.49
C MET A 335 5.01 24.09 11.22
N ALA A 336 5.61 23.65 10.12
CA ALA A 336 4.88 23.35 8.88
C ALA A 336 4.18 21.98 8.89
N ARG A 337 4.44 21.17 9.91
CA ARG A 337 3.91 19.82 10.12
C ARG A 337 3.32 19.71 11.53
N PRO A 338 2.59 18.64 11.85
CA PRO A 338 2.22 18.38 13.22
C PRO A 338 3.45 18.30 14.12
N ALA A 339 3.43 19.03 15.22
CA ALA A 339 4.47 18.94 16.23
C ALA A 339 4.54 17.53 16.77
N SER A 340 5.74 16.98 16.84
CA SER A 340 5.98 15.59 17.19
C SER A 340 6.86 15.51 18.43
N THR A 341 6.40 14.80 19.46
CA THR A 341 7.20 14.50 20.65
C THR A 341 6.97 13.05 21.04
N ILE A 342 8.03 12.30 21.29
CA ILE A 342 7.96 11.00 21.91
C ILE A 342 8.43 11.08 23.37
N TYR A 343 7.78 10.33 24.23
CA TYR A 343 8.13 10.18 25.64
C TYR A 343 8.65 8.77 25.86
N ALA A 344 9.90 8.64 26.31
CA ALA A 344 10.55 7.34 26.38
C ALA A 344 11.29 7.11 27.70
N GLN A 345 11.41 5.85 28.08
CA GLN A 345 12.27 5.37 29.16
C GLN A 345 13.30 4.37 28.63
N VAL A 346 14.38 4.22 29.34
CA VAL A 346 15.40 3.20 29.08
C VAL A 346 15.47 2.30 30.32
N ASP A 347 15.31 1.00 30.11
CA ASP A 347 15.42 0.04 31.19
C ASP A 347 16.89 -0.31 31.54
N LYS A 348 17.09 -1.15 32.54
CA LYS A 348 18.43 -1.60 32.97
C LYS A 348 19.19 -2.43 31.92
N ASN A 349 18.51 -2.96 30.91
CA ASN A 349 19.12 -3.73 29.83
C ASN A 349 19.47 -2.85 28.62
N GLY A 350 19.15 -1.55 28.69
CA GLY A 350 19.30 -0.61 27.58
C GLY A 350 18.17 -0.69 26.55
N ASP A 351 17.04 -1.34 26.89
CA ASP A 351 15.87 -1.39 26.04
C ASP A 351 15.13 -0.05 26.11
N VAL A 352 14.78 0.49 24.95
CA VAL A 352 14.10 1.78 24.81
C VAL A 352 12.61 1.56 24.67
N MET A 353 11.86 2.14 25.60
CA MET A 353 10.39 1.99 25.67
C MET A 353 9.75 3.35 25.40
N ILE A 354 9.17 3.57 24.21
CA ILE A 354 8.34 4.74 23.92
C ILE A 354 6.99 4.49 24.59
N PHE A 355 6.70 5.22 25.66
CA PHE A 355 5.51 4.98 26.48
C PHE A 355 4.38 5.96 26.21
N ASP A 356 4.64 7.08 25.51
CA ASP A 356 3.61 8.05 25.11
C ASP A 356 4.11 8.91 23.95
N GLU A 357 3.18 9.62 23.30
CA GLU A 357 3.46 10.48 22.15
C GLU A 357 2.61 11.75 22.14
N LEU A 358 3.13 12.82 21.54
CA LEU A 358 2.38 13.98 21.11
C LEU A 358 2.51 14.12 19.59
N PHE A 359 1.40 14.09 18.89
CA PHE A 359 1.32 14.36 17.46
C PHE A 359 0.16 15.30 17.18
N ARG A 360 0.45 16.61 17.01
CA ARG A 360 -0.60 17.62 16.98
C ARG A 360 -0.29 18.75 16.02
N ALA A 361 -1.22 19.03 15.10
CA ALA A 361 -1.14 20.21 14.23
C ALA A 361 -1.31 21.52 15.01
N HIS A 362 -0.80 22.61 14.43
CA HIS A 362 -0.89 23.97 14.99
C HIS A 362 -0.31 24.12 16.41
N THR A 363 0.72 23.35 16.73
CA THR A 363 1.38 23.36 18.04
C THR A 363 2.74 24.06 17.91
N THR A 364 2.95 25.10 18.68
CA THR A 364 4.23 25.82 18.75
C THR A 364 5.21 25.12 19.67
N ALA A 365 6.51 25.45 19.59
CA ALA A 365 7.53 24.95 20.50
C ALA A 365 7.20 25.31 21.96
N TYR A 366 6.61 26.49 22.22
CA TYR A 366 6.12 26.87 23.53
C TYR A 366 5.09 25.88 24.07
N MET A 367 4.06 25.56 23.25
CA MET A 367 3.02 24.60 23.63
C MET A 367 3.58 23.18 23.82
N GLN A 368 4.56 22.76 23.00
CA GLN A 368 5.24 21.46 23.21
C GLN A 368 5.91 21.42 24.58
N ALA A 369 6.58 22.47 24.98
CA ALA A 369 7.21 22.57 26.30
C ALA A 369 6.16 22.52 27.43
N GLU A 370 4.98 23.16 27.26
CA GLU A 370 3.88 23.06 28.22
C GLU A 370 3.37 21.61 28.36
N TYR A 371 3.21 20.88 27.27
CA TYR A 371 2.81 19.46 27.30
C TYR A 371 3.85 18.58 28.02
N ILE A 372 5.14 18.87 27.88
CA ILE A 372 6.20 18.17 28.63
C ILE A 372 6.06 18.47 30.14
N LEU A 373 5.79 19.70 30.50
CA LEU A 373 5.57 20.09 31.88
C LEU A 373 4.32 19.45 32.48
N GLU A 374 3.24 19.38 31.69
CA GLU A 374 2.01 18.68 32.09
C GLU A 374 2.28 17.18 32.30
N LYS A 375 3.04 16.54 31.39
CA LYS A 375 3.44 15.14 31.51
C LYS A 375 4.26 14.89 32.77
N THR A 376 5.16 15.81 33.15
CA THR A 376 5.91 15.76 34.40
C THR A 376 4.97 15.73 35.61
N LYS A 377 3.93 16.54 35.60
CA LYS A 377 2.94 16.58 36.70
C LYS A 377 2.07 15.30 36.72
N GLU A 378 1.65 14.84 35.54
CA GLU A 378 0.86 13.61 35.40
C GLU A 378 1.60 12.39 35.96
N LEU A 379 2.87 12.24 35.61
CA LEU A 379 3.69 11.10 36.00
C LEU A 379 4.23 11.19 37.44
N GLY A 380 4.19 12.38 38.05
CA GLY A 380 4.80 12.63 39.36
C GLY A 380 6.32 12.43 39.38
N CYS A 381 6.96 12.43 38.21
CA CYS A 381 8.39 12.18 38.04
C CYS A 381 8.95 13.10 36.95
N GLY A 382 10.11 13.76 37.24
CA GLY A 382 10.79 14.63 36.27
C GLY A 382 11.39 13.86 35.10
N TYR A 383 11.53 14.55 33.97
CA TYR A 383 12.32 14.06 32.83
C TYR A 383 13.83 14.20 33.12
N ARG A 384 14.61 13.39 32.43
CA ARG A 384 16.07 13.47 32.50
C ARG A 384 16.61 14.49 31.51
N GLU A 385 16.08 14.51 30.30
CA GLU A 385 16.50 15.43 29.25
C GLU A 385 15.38 15.66 28.22
N VAL A 386 15.41 16.85 27.60
CA VAL A 386 14.62 17.19 26.41
C VAL A 386 15.58 17.34 25.24
N ILE A 387 15.29 16.66 24.14
CA ILE A 387 16.21 16.49 23.03
C ILE A 387 15.52 16.96 21.74
N GLY A 388 16.25 17.60 20.83
CA GLY A 388 15.71 18.01 19.55
C GLY A 388 16.77 18.33 18.50
N ASP A 389 16.34 18.76 17.32
CA ASP A 389 17.25 19.19 16.27
C ASP A 389 17.94 20.52 16.65
N VAL A 390 19.26 20.61 16.42
CA VAL A 390 20.02 21.85 16.67
C VAL A 390 19.49 23.04 15.87
N SER A 391 18.77 22.82 14.76
CA SER A 391 18.16 23.91 13.99
C SER A 391 17.16 24.72 14.81
N GLY A 392 16.54 24.13 15.84
CA GLY A 392 15.69 24.84 16.80
C GLY A 392 16.41 25.91 17.61
N SER A 393 17.75 25.87 17.65
CA SER A 393 18.58 26.91 18.28
C SER A 393 18.89 28.12 17.38
N PHE A 394 18.59 28.03 16.06
CA PHE A 394 18.88 29.10 15.12
C PHE A 394 17.86 30.24 15.21
N THR A 395 18.33 31.44 15.38
CA THR A 395 17.49 32.64 15.49
C THR A 395 16.79 32.91 14.14
N THR A 396 15.48 32.98 14.16
CA THR A 396 14.69 33.40 13.01
C THR A 396 14.68 34.93 12.86
N ALA A 397 14.23 35.42 11.70
CA ALA A 397 14.07 36.88 11.46
C ALA A 397 13.13 37.58 12.47
N LYS A 398 12.37 36.82 13.27
CA LYS A 398 11.49 37.31 14.34
C LYS A 398 12.15 37.36 15.72
N GLY A 399 13.45 37.02 15.84
CA GLY A 399 14.27 37.20 17.04
C GLY A 399 14.12 36.16 18.16
N MET A 400 13.19 35.18 18.03
CA MET A 400 13.00 34.11 19.00
C MET A 400 13.11 32.76 18.30
N ASN A 401 13.93 31.86 18.83
CA ASN A 401 14.07 30.50 18.33
C ASN A 401 13.25 29.51 19.18
N GLU A 402 13.11 28.28 18.71
CA GLU A 402 12.34 27.23 19.38
C GLU A 402 12.94 26.88 20.74
N PHE A 403 14.27 26.85 20.88
CA PHE A 403 14.96 26.56 22.14
C PHE A 403 14.67 27.61 23.21
N ASN A 404 14.64 28.90 22.85
CA ASN A 404 14.26 29.98 23.77
C ASN A 404 12.80 29.85 24.24
N GLN A 405 11.88 29.34 23.37
CA GLN A 405 10.50 29.07 23.77
C GLN A 405 10.43 27.94 24.80
N PHE A 406 11.20 26.88 24.63
CA PHE A 406 11.36 25.82 25.62
C PHE A 406 11.94 26.32 26.92
N ALA A 407 13.03 27.10 26.86
CA ALA A 407 13.67 27.67 28.04
C ALA A 407 12.74 28.58 28.86
N THR A 408 11.82 29.27 28.18
CA THR A 408 10.83 30.11 28.86
C THR A 408 9.86 29.27 29.71
N VAL A 409 9.51 28.07 29.28
CA VAL A 409 8.56 27.19 29.98
C VAL A 409 9.26 26.25 30.96
N LEU A 410 10.35 25.59 30.51
CA LEU A 410 11.04 24.54 31.27
C LEU A 410 12.17 25.06 32.15
N GLY A 411 12.62 26.32 31.96
CA GLY A 411 13.76 26.91 32.66
C GLY A 411 15.13 26.53 32.09
N HIS A 412 15.19 25.74 31.02
CA HIS A 412 16.41 25.36 30.31
C HIS A 412 16.12 25.07 28.84
N GLU A 413 17.15 25.17 28.01
CA GLU A 413 17.05 24.80 26.59
C GLU A 413 17.12 23.28 26.39
N PRO A 414 16.50 22.74 25.33
CA PRO A 414 16.69 21.35 24.90
C PRO A 414 18.15 21.08 24.49
N VAL A 415 18.55 19.82 24.53
CA VAL A 415 19.82 19.38 23.94
C VAL A 415 19.68 19.30 22.44
N GLY A 416 20.38 20.17 21.71
CA GLY A 416 20.43 20.20 20.27
C GLY A 416 21.39 19.15 19.70
N LEU A 417 20.91 18.28 18.81
CA LEU A 417 21.73 17.29 18.12
C LEU A 417 21.99 17.69 16.68
N ARG A 418 23.25 17.63 16.27
CA ARG A 418 23.70 17.88 14.89
C ARG A 418 24.24 16.59 14.30
N GLN A 419 23.37 15.65 14.02
CA GLN A 419 23.77 14.36 13.46
C GLN A 419 23.11 14.14 12.10
N GLY A 420 23.84 13.51 11.19
CA GLY A 420 23.30 13.10 9.90
C GLY A 420 22.14 12.10 10.08
N ARG A 421 21.14 12.19 9.22
CA ARG A 421 19.98 11.28 9.19
C ARG A 421 20.41 9.82 9.09
N GLU A 422 21.50 9.56 8.37
CA GLU A 422 22.03 8.21 8.13
C GLU A 422 22.42 7.50 9.45
N THR A 423 23.15 8.18 10.33
CA THR A 423 23.56 7.61 11.63
C THR A 423 22.34 7.29 12.51
N GLY A 424 21.38 8.20 12.57
CA GLY A 424 20.18 7.99 13.37
C GLY A 424 19.28 6.86 12.81
N ASN A 425 19.17 6.74 11.49
CA ASN A 425 18.45 5.64 10.86
C ASN A 425 19.12 4.29 11.11
N HIS A 426 20.46 4.25 11.04
CA HIS A 426 21.21 3.03 11.37
C HIS A 426 20.92 2.56 12.81
N LEU A 427 20.89 3.47 13.76
CA LEU A 427 20.53 3.13 15.14
C LEU A 427 19.09 2.62 15.28
N ILE A 428 18.13 3.19 14.53
CA ILE A 428 16.76 2.65 14.55
C ILE A 428 16.75 1.21 14.03
N HIS A 429 17.38 0.92 12.90
CA HIS A 429 17.50 -0.44 12.36
C HIS A 429 18.13 -1.40 13.39
N GLU A 430 19.25 -0.98 13.99
CA GLU A 430 19.96 -1.79 14.99
C GLU A 430 19.10 -2.07 16.23
N TRP A 431 18.35 -1.08 16.73
CA TRP A 431 17.50 -1.27 17.91
C TRP A 431 16.21 -2.04 17.62
N LEU A 432 15.76 -2.07 16.37
CA LEU A 432 14.66 -2.92 15.94
C LEU A 432 15.07 -4.40 15.85
N GLU A 433 16.30 -4.70 15.36
CA GLU A 433 16.85 -6.04 15.28
C GLU A 433 18.27 -6.09 15.89
N TYR A 434 18.34 -5.96 17.21
CA TYR A 434 19.60 -5.96 17.93
C TYR A 434 20.24 -7.37 17.94
N PRO A 435 21.52 -7.51 17.56
CA PRO A 435 22.16 -8.81 17.47
C PRO A 435 22.32 -9.45 18.84
N LEU A 436 22.01 -10.72 18.96
CA LEU A 436 22.24 -11.50 20.17
C LEU A 436 23.73 -11.86 20.28
N ILE A 437 24.34 -11.42 21.37
CA ILE A 437 25.76 -11.66 21.66
C ILE A 437 25.86 -12.61 22.87
N ASN A 438 26.71 -13.63 22.78
CA ASN A 438 26.95 -14.56 23.87
C ASN A 438 27.87 -13.93 24.95
N LYS A 439 28.09 -14.65 26.05
CA LYS A 439 28.93 -14.18 27.16
C LYS A 439 30.40 -13.94 26.77
N ASP A 440 30.85 -14.49 25.66
CA ASP A 440 32.21 -14.36 25.13
C ASP A 440 32.33 -13.24 24.09
N GLY A 441 31.27 -12.45 23.88
CA GLY A 441 31.24 -11.34 22.92
C GLY A 441 31.06 -11.76 21.46
N GLN A 442 30.64 -13.00 21.20
CA GLN A 442 30.45 -13.51 19.84
C GLN A 442 28.96 -13.48 19.43
N LEU A 443 28.70 -13.23 18.15
CA LEU A 443 27.35 -13.27 17.59
C LEU A 443 26.78 -14.69 17.67
N VAL A 444 25.56 -14.80 18.19
CA VAL A 444 24.82 -16.07 18.24
C VAL A 444 24.12 -16.28 16.90
N LYS A 445 24.35 -17.41 16.28
CA LYS A 445 23.72 -17.80 15.01
C LYS A 445 22.66 -18.87 15.24
N ASP A 446 21.68 -18.92 14.35
CA ASP A 446 20.70 -20.01 14.28
C ASP A 446 21.24 -21.23 13.52
N ASP A 447 20.39 -22.24 13.33
CA ASP A 447 20.75 -23.48 12.65
C ASP A 447 20.99 -23.29 11.12
N GLU A 448 20.53 -22.15 10.57
CA GLU A 448 20.73 -21.75 9.17
C GLU A 448 21.97 -20.87 8.98
N GLY A 449 22.65 -20.50 10.09
CA GLY A 449 23.87 -19.69 10.12
C GLY A 449 23.61 -18.18 10.16
N GLU A 450 22.35 -17.74 10.25
CA GLU A 450 21.96 -16.35 10.37
C GLU A 450 22.11 -15.85 11.81
N VAL A 451 22.42 -14.56 11.97
CA VAL A 451 22.58 -13.94 13.29
C VAL A 451 21.20 -13.83 13.97
N LYS A 452 21.08 -14.39 15.16
CA LYS A 452 19.86 -14.20 15.98
C LYS A 452 19.75 -12.77 16.45
N THR A 453 18.59 -12.17 16.28
CA THR A 453 18.28 -10.80 16.72
C THR A 453 17.10 -10.77 17.69
N TYR A 454 16.99 -9.69 18.44
CA TYR A 454 15.85 -9.41 19.30
C TYR A 454 15.60 -7.90 19.35
N PRO A 455 14.34 -7.44 19.57
CA PRO A 455 14.05 -6.02 19.65
C PRO A 455 14.57 -5.38 20.93
N LYS A 456 15.10 -4.16 20.80
CA LYS A 456 15.46 -3.25 21.89
C LYS A 456 14.71 -1.92 21.84
N LEU A 457 13.98 -1.66 20.78
CA LEU A 457 13.08 -0.52 20.64
C LEU A 457 11.64 -1.01 20.68
N PHE A 458 10.90 -0.53 21.66
CA PHE A 458 9.49 -0.89 21.88
C PHE A 458 8.61 0.36 21.88
N VAL A 459 7.37 0.19 21.41
CA VAL A 459 6.37 1.25 21.35
C VAL A 459 5.11 0.79 22.08
N ALA A 460 4.57 1.64 22.94
CA ALA A 460 3.31 1.34 23.61
C ALA A 460 2.16 1.25 22.61
N SER A 461 1.23 0.32 22.84
CA SER A 461 0.12 0.03 21.90
C SER A 461 -0.81 1.22 21.65
N HIS A 462 -0.86 2.20 22.53
CA HIS A 462 -1.64 3.42 22.39
C HIS A 462 -0.91 4.54 21.61
N CYS A 463 0.41 4.41 21.34
CA CYS A 463 1.18 5.33 20.50
C CYS A 463 0.93 5.04 19.02
N VAL A 464 -0.31 5.25 18.58
CA VAL A 464 -0.79 4.82 17.26
C VAL A 464 -0.12 5.58 16.09
N GLU A 465 0.30 6.82 16.32
CA GLU A 465 0.93 7.66 15.30
C GLU A 465 2.40 7.27 15.12
N THR A 466 3.12 6.95 16.19
CA THR A 466 4.49 6.41 16.14
C THR A 466 4.53 5.03 15.47
N ILE A 467 3.58 4.15 15.82
CA ILE A 467 3.42 2.85 15.17
C ILE A 467 3.17 3.03 13.67
N HIS A 468 2.25 3.93 13.31
CA HIS A 468 1.95 4.24 11.92
C HIS A 468 3.18 4.79 11.17
N ALA A 469 3.96 5.69 11.79
CA ALA A 469 5.18 6.23 11.21
C ALA A 469 6.23 5.14 10.91
N LEU A 470 6.44 4.21 11.82
CA LEU A 470 7.38 3.09 11.66
C LEU A 470 6.89 2.07 10.61
N GLU A 471 5.59 1.78 10.55
CA GLU A 471 5.02 0.85 9.58
C GLU A 471 4.95 1.40 8.16
N THR A 472 4.78 2.71 8.00
CA THR A 472 4.50 3.34 6.69
C THR A 472 5.62 4.21 6.16
N GLY A 473 6.67 4.42 6.96
CA GLY A 473 7.86 5.18 6.55
C GLY A 473 8.52 4.60 5.31
N LYS A 474 8.86 5.44 4.33
CA LYS A 474 9.44 5.02 3.05
C LYS A 474 10.82 5.62 2.83
N LYS A 475 11.69 4.86 2.18
CA LYS A 475 12.98 5.35 1.70
C LYS A 475 12.79 6.27 0.49
N LYS A 476 13.54 7.35 0.42
CA LYS A 476 13.48 8.29 -0.71
C LYS A 476 14.03 7.65 -1.96
N THR A 477 13.25 7.70 -3.03
CA THR A 477 13.69 7.30 -4.36
C THR A 477 14.11 8.54 -5.15
N ALA A 478 15.34 8.57 -5.66
CA ALA A 478 15.79 9.62 -6.55
C ALA A 478 15.07 9.54 -7.91
N LYS A 479 15.13 10.63 -8.70
CA LYS A 479 14.48 10.69 -10.03
C LYS A 479 15.00 9.64 -11.03
N ASP A 480 16.18 9.09 -10.80
CA ASP A 480 16.80 8.01 -11.58
C ASP A 480 16.43 6.59 -11.09
N GLY A 481 15.55 6.49 -10.10
CA GLY A 481 15.12 5.20 -9.51
C GLY A 481 16.06 4.66 -8.43
N THR A 482 17.16 5.33 -8.12
CA THR A 482 18.05 4.94 -6.99
C THR A 482 17.37 5.22 -5.65
N ILE A 483 17.37 4.22 -4.77
CA ILE A 483 16.86 4.36 -3.41
C ILE A 483 17.92 5.09 -2.58
N LYS A 484 17.59 6.28 -2.09
CA LYS A 484 18.42 6.98 -1.09
C LYS A 484 18.18 6.35 0.27
N GLN A 485 19.22 6.25 1.06
CA GLN A 485 19.15 5.71 2.43
C GLN A 485 18.35 6.62 3.40
N ASP A 486 18.07 7.85 2.99
CA ASP A 486 17.20 8.77 3.73
C ASP A 486 15.74 8.38 3.53
N TYR A 487 15.02 8.04 4.59
CA TYR A 487 13.56 8.07 4.53
C TYR A 487 13.13 9.53 4.28
N SER A 488 12.08 9.73 3.54
CA SER A 488 11.70 11.09 3.22
C SER A 488 10.22 11.37 3.23
N GLU A 489 9.39 10.37 3.18
CA GLU A 489 7.95 10.59 3.13
C GLU A 489 7.24 9.57 4.00
N VAL A 490 6.65 10.06 5.08
CA VAL A 490 5.61 9.34 5.80
C VAL A 490 4.29 10.00 5.44
N PRO A 491 3.27 9.26 5.01
CA PRO A 491 1.97 9.85 4.75
C PRO A 491 1.51 10.71 5.93
N SER A 492 0.95 11.90 5.65
CA SER A 492 0.34 12.78 6.66
C SER A 492 1.31 13.50 7.62
N GLY A 493 2.61 13.63 7.27
CA GLY A 493 3.54 14.46 8.06
C GLY A 493 4.10 13.80 9.31
N HIS A 494 4.06 12.48 9.41
CA HIS A 494 4.57 11.71 10.54
C HIS A 494 6.12 11.61 10.61
N GLU A 495 6.84 12.22 9.67
CA GLU A 495 8.30 12.22 9.66
C GLU A 495 8.89 12.77 10.97
N GLY A 496 8.21 13.73 11.60
CA GLY A 496 8.66 14.31 12.87
C GLY A 496 8.76 13.29 14.00
N LEU A 497 7.90 12.26 14.03
CA LEU A 497 7.98 11.18 15.01
C LEU A 497 9.21 10.29 14.76
N LEU A 498 9.52 9.97 13.51
CA LEU A 498 10.75 9.24 13.17
C LEU A 498 12.00 10.06 13.47
N ASP A 499 11.97 11.38 13.23
CA ASP A 499 13.04 12.28 13.57
C ASP A 499 13.24 12.33 15.10
N ALA A 500 12.18 12.36 15.89
CA ALA A 500 12.24 12.31 17.35
C ALA A 500 12.86 11.00 17.87
N ILE A 501 12.48 9.83 17.31
CA ILE A 501 13.11 8.54 17.64
C ILE A 501 14.60 8.58 17.34
N ARG A 502 14.97 9.10 16.18
CA ARG A 502 16.36 9.24 15.76
C ARG A 502 17.18 10.11 16.72
N TYR A 503 16.65 11.28 17.13
CA TYR A 503 17.32 12.15 18.08
C TYR A 503 17.50 11.45 19.42
N LEU A 504 16.50 10.74 19.90
CA LEU A 504 16.60 9.99 21.15
C LEU A 504 17.71 8.93 21.09
N LEU A 505 17.72 8.07 20.07
CA LEU A 505 18.72 7.01 19.96
C LEU A 505 20.13 7.54 19.77
N VAL A 506 20.30 8.60 18.98
CA VAL A 506 21.60 9.27 18.82
C VAL A 506 22.08 9.85 20.16
N PHE A 507 21.20 10.50 20.92
CA PHE A 507 21.54 11.03 22.23
C PHE A 507 21.98 9.93 23.21
N LEU A 508 21.28 8.81 23.21
CA LEU A 508 21.51 7.73 24.16
C LEU A 508 22.77 6.89 23.82
N PHE A 509 23.00 6.61 22.52
CA PHE A 509 23.89 5.51 22.13
C PHE A 509 24.97 5.88 21.12
N HIS A 510 24.93 7.07 20.50
CA HIS A 510 26.03 7.46 19.62
C HIS A 510 27.24 7.91 20.42
N GLU A 511 28.38 7.28 20.20
CA GLU A 511 29.65 7.67 20.88
C GLU A 511 29.98 9.13 20.61
N LYS A 512 30.21 9.87 21.66
CA LYS A 512 30.59 11.30 21.59
C LYS A 512 31.92 11.44 20.89
N SER A 513 31.93 11.78 19.61
CA SER A 513 33.08 12.41 19.01
C SER A 513 33.24 13.80 19.64
N THR A 514 34.15 13.90 20.59
CA THR A 514 34.86 15.10 21.09
C THR A 514 34.02 16.37 21.29
N THR A 515 33.41 16.52 22.46
CA THR A 515 33.62 17.65 23.36
C THR A 515 32.98 17.32 24.71
N SER A 516 33.82 17.37 25.72
CA SER A 516 33.61 17.15 27.12
C SER A 516 32.26 17.55 27.72
N VAL A 517 31.44 16.57 28.07
CA VAL A 517 30.77 16.50 29.38
C VAL A 517 30.60 15.01 29.71
N GLN A 518 31.52 14.46 30.49
CA GLN A 518 31.30 13.21 31.22
C GLN A 518 30.16 13.43 32.21
N ARG A 519 28.97 12.90 31.90
CA ARG A 519 27.97 12.61 32.92
C ARG A 519 27.68 11.12 32.83
N GLY A 520 28.09 10.40 33.85
CA GLY A 520 27.93 8.97 33.96
C GLY A 520 26.48 8.53 33.75
N ILE A 521 26.33 7.59 32.87
CA ILE A 521 25.14 6.76 32.70
C ILE A 521 25.33 5.59 33.66
N TYR A 522 24.73 5.65 34.83
CA TYR A 522 24.31 4.51 35.67
C TYR A 522 23.22 4.99 36.63
#